data_949bd8cf16770cc60cca3fdb69824653
#
_entry.id   949bd8cf16770cc60cca3fdb69824653
#
_cell.length_a   1.000
_cell.length_b   1.000
_cell.length_c   1.000
_cell.angle_alpha   90.00
_cell.angle_beta   90.00
_cell.angle_gamma   90.00
#
_symmetry.space_group_name_H-M   'P 1'
#
loop_
_entity.id
_entity.type
_entity.pdbx_description
1 polymer ?
#
loop_
_entity_poly.entity_id
_entity_poly.type
_entity_poly.pdbx_seq_one_letter_code
_entity_poly.pdbx_strand_id
1 'polypeptide(L)'
;MSKLILTRHGQSIWNAENRFTGWVDVGLSEQGILEAKNSGKLINNLNINIDLSYTSFLKRAIKTLTVILEENNLKLELNTSWEINERHYGSLTGLNKEETKIKIGEDKFKKY
;
A
#
# COMPACT_ATOMS: atom_id res chain seq x y z
N MET A 1 14.69 -14.86 -18.49
CA MET A 1 13.50 -14.00 -18.66
C MET A 1 13.23 -13.21 -17.40
N SER A 2 13.09 -11.90 -17.54
CA SER A 2 12.79 -11.05 -16.38
C SER A 2 11.32 -11.20 -15.96
N LYS A 3 11.06 -11.18 -14.65
CA LYS A 3 9.72 -11.26 -14.09
C LYS A 3 9.47 -10.06 -13.17
N LEU A 4 8.26 -9.54 -13.20
CA LEU A 4 7.85 -8.42 -12.36
C LEU A 4 6.69 -8.85 -11.49
N ILE A 5 6.82 -8.63 -10.18
CA ILE A 5 5.74 -8.85 -9.23
C ILE A 5 5.30 -7.49 -8.71
N LEU A 6 4.03 -7.16 -8.91
CA LEU A 6 3.41 -5.96 -8.38
C LEU A 6 2.47 -6.36 -7.26
N THR A 7 2.59 -5.70 -6.13
CA THR A 7 1.70 -5.93 -5.00
C THR A 7 1.27 -4.60 -4.39
N ARG A 8 0.09 -4.59 -3.82
CA ARG A 8 -0.45 -3.43 -3.12
C ARG A 8 -0.24 -3.61 -1.61
N HIS A 9 -0.06 -2.49 -0.90
CA HIS A 9 0.00 -2.55 0.55
C HIS A 9 -1.35 -3.04 1.12
N GLY A 10 -1.31 -3.58 2.34
CA GLY A 10 -2.51 -3.99 3.06
C GLY A 10 -3.30 -2.80 3.60
N GLN A 11 -4.36 -3.06 4.34
CA GLN A 11 -5.21 -2.03 4.91
C GLN A 11 -4.40 -1.10 5.83
N SER A 12 -4.44 0.21 5.55
CA SER A 12 -3.87 1.20 6.45
C SER A 12 -4.91 1.61 7.51
N ILE A 13 -4.44 2.32 8.55
CA ILE A 13 -5.32 2.83 9.59
C ILE A 13 -6.42 3.72 8.99
N TRP A 14 -6.07 4.60 8.03
CA TRP A 14 -7.05 5.46 7.38
C TRP A 14 -7.93 4.74 6.37
N ASN A 15 -7.45 3.64 5.75
CA ASN A 15 -8.32 2.77 4.95
C ASN A 15 -9.41 2.15 5.82
N ALA A 16 -9.05 1.71 7.04
CA ALA A 16 -10.02 1.18 8.00
C ALA A 16 -11.05 2.23 8.43
N GLU A 17 -10.66 3.51 8.47
CA GLU A 17 -11.53 4.64 8.79
C GLU A 17 -12.22 5.23 7.55
N ASN A 18 -12.01 4.65 6.38
CA ASN A 18 -12.57 5.11 5.10
C ASN A 18 -12.21 6.57 4.76
N ARG A 19 -10.94 6.95 4.94
CA ARG A 19 -10.43 8.30 4.67
C ARG A 19 -9.55 8.33 3.44
N PHE A 20 -9.53 9.47 2.74
CA PHE A 20 -8.55 9.72 1.69
C PHE A 20 -7.17 9.85 2.31
N THR A 21 -6.23 9.07 1.86
CA THR A 21 -4.87 9.01 2.44
C THR A 21 -3.83 9.74 1.59
N GLY A 22 -3.66 9.31 0.35
CA GLY A 22 -2.63 9.89 -0.53
C GLY A 22 -1.23 9.78 0.08
N TRP A 23 -0.54 10.91 0.23
CA TRP A 23 0.84 10.97 0.70
C TRP A 23 0.99 11.10 2.22
N VAL A 24 -0.10 11.18 2.97
CA VAL A 24 -0.01 11.18 4.43
C VAL A 24 0.56 9.83 4.87
N ASP A 25 1.57 9.87 5.74
CA ASP A 25 2.35 8.68 6.10
C ASP A 25 1.71 7.88 7.24
N VAL A 26 0.53 7.33 6.94
CA VAL A 26 -0.24 6.51 7.86
C VAL A 26 0.22 5.05 7.76
N GLY A 27 0.41 4.39 8.90
CA GLY A 27 0.84 3.00 8.94
C GLY A 27 -0.26 2.00 8.62
N LEU A 28 0.10 0.73 8.57
CA LEU A 28 -0.85 -0.37 8.38
C LEU A 28 -1.66 -0.62 9.65
N SER A 29 -2.92 -1.03 9.47
CA SER A 29 -3.73 -1.60 10.55
C SER A 29 -3.27 -3.03 10.83
N GLU A 30 -3.78 -3.65 11.90
CA GLU A 30 -3.49 -5.06 12.18
C GLU A 30 -3.93 -5.96 11.03
N GLN A 31 -5.08 -5.66 10.44
CA GLN A 31 -5.59 -6.38 9.26
C GLN A 31 -4.63 -6.22 8.08
N GLY A 32 -4.09 -5.02 7.88
CA GLY A 32 -3.12 -4.76 6.81
C GLY A 32 -1.84 -5.56 6.96
N ILE A 33 -1.36 -5.76 8.19
CA ILE A 33 -0.18 -6.58 8.45
C ILE A 33 -0.46 -8.05 8.13
N LEU A 34 -1.65 -8.56 8.48
CA LEU A 34 -2.05 -9.92 8.14
C LEU A 34 -2.15 -10.11 6.62
N GLU A 35 -2.69 -9.13 5.93
CA GLU A 35 -2.76 -9.14 4.46
C GLU A 35 -1.36 -9.19 3.83
N ALA A 36 -0.41 -8.44 4.38
CA ALA A 36 0.97 -8.46 3.91
C ALA A 36 1.62 -9.82 4.11
N LYS A 37 1.37 -10.47 5.26
CA LYS A 37 1.86 -11.83 5.52
C LYS A 37 1.29 -12.83 4.52
N ASN A 38 0.00 -12.73 4.22
CA ASN A 38 -0.65 -13.59 3.24
C ASN A 38 -0.09 -13.37 1.84
N SER A 39 0.18 -12.14 1.46
CA SER A 39 0.82 -11.80 0.18
C SER A 39 2.22 -12.42 0.10
N GLY A 40 2.97 -12.35 1.20
CA GLY A 40 4.30 -12.97 1.28
C GLY A 40 4.25 -14.49 1.08
N LYS A 41 3.27 -15.15 1.67
CA LYS A 41 3.09 -16.61 1.51
C LYS A 41 2.74 -16.96 0.06
N LEU A 42 1.87 -16.18 -0.57
CA LEU A 42 1.50 -16.41 -1.97
C LEU A 42 2.71 -16.26 -2.89
N ILE A 43 3.55 -15.25 -2.65
CA ILE A 43 4.77 -15.02 -3.43
C ILE A 43 5.76 -16.19 -3.23
N ASN A 44 5.90 -16.66 -2.00
CA ASN A 44 6.77 -17.80 -1.71
C ASN A 44 6.34 -19.05 -2.48
N ASN A 45 5.05 -19.26 -2.64
CA ASN A 45 4.50 -20.40 -3.36
C ASN A 45 4.74 -20.35 -4.87
N LEU A 46 5.13 -19.20 -5.41
CA LEU A 46 5.45 -19.06 -6.83
C LEU A 46 6.83 -19.63 -7.21
N ASN A 47 7.67 -19.92 -6.23
CA ASN A 47 9.05 -20.42 -6.43
C ASN A 47 9.87 -19.56 -7.40
N ILE A 48 9.74 -18.24 -7.26
CA ILE A 48 10.45 -17.27 -8.09
C ILE A 48 11.61 -16.68 -7.30
N ASN A 49 12.79 -16.59 -7.91
CA ASN A 49 13.92 -15.88 -7.32
C ASN A 49 13.71 -14.38 -7.43
N ILE A 50 13.75 -13.67 -6.30
CA ILE A 50 13.59 -12.22 -6.26
C ILE A 50 14.96 -11.60 -6.04
N ASP A 51 15.39 -10.77 -6.98
CA ASP A 51 16.71 -10.13 -6.96
C ASP A 51 16.68 -8.69 -6.49
N LEU A 52 15.61 -7.97 -6.78
CA LEU A 52 15.46 -6.55 -6.48
C LEU A 52 14.08 -6.28 -5.89
N SER A 53 14.02 -5.30 -4.99
CA SER A 53 12.76 -4.85 -4.42
C SER A 53 12.67 -3.33 -4.42
N TYR A 54 11.49 -2.81 -4.74
CA TYR A 54 11.20 -1.38 -4.79
C TYR A 54 9.91 -1.07 -4.03
N THR A 55 9.89 0.06 -3.35
CA THR A 55 8.72 0.54 -2.63
C THR A 55 8.66 2.07 -2.65
N SER A 56 7.50 2.62 -2.32
CA SER A 56 7.38 4.06 -2.10
C SER A 56 8.00 4.45 -0.75
N PHE A 57 8.02 5.75 -0.45
CA PHE A 57 8.51 6.24 0.85
C PHE A 57 7.49 6.07 1.99
N LEU A 58 6.26 5.68 1.68
CA LEU A 58 5.20 5.60 2.68
C LEU A 58 5.38 4.39 3.60
N LYS A 59 5.18 4.60 4.91
CA LYS A 59 5.34 3.53 5.92
C LYS A 59 4.53 2.28 5.60
N ARG A 60 3.29 2.46 5.13
CA ARG A 60 2.41 1.33 4.81
C ARG A 60 2.97 0.47 3.68
N ALA A 61 3.61 1.07 2.70
CA ALA A 61 4.25 0.34 1.60
C ALA A 61 5.55 -0.31 2.05
N ILE A 62 6.40 0.41 2.78
CA ILE A 62 7.65 -0.11 3.31
C ILE A 62 7.38 -1.30 4.24
N LYS A 63 6.40 -1.17 5.13
CA LYS A 63 6.04 -2.25 6.07
C LYS A 63 5.53 -3.47 5.33
N THR A 64 4.69 -3.28 4.31
CA THR A 64 4.17 -4.38 3.49
C THR A 64 5.32 -5.15 2.84
N LEU A 65 6.26 -4.43 2.20
CA LEU A 65 7.41 -5.08 1.56
C LEU A 65 8.30 -5.79 2.59
N THR A 66 8.57 -5.16 3.74
CA THR A 66 9.37 -5.75 4.80
C THR A 66 8.77 -7.07 5.27
N VAL A 67 7.46 -7.10 5.50
CA VAL A 67 6.75 -8.33 5.92
C VAL A 67 6.85 -9.41 4.83
N ILE A 68 6.67 -9.04 3.57
CA ILE A 68 6.77 -9.99 2.44
C ILE A 68 8.17 -10.59 2.38
N LEU A 69 9.20 -9.77 2.51
CA LEU A 69 10.59 -10.25 2.48
C LEU A 69 10.88 -11.19 3.67
N GLU A 70 10.39 -10.86 4.87
CA GLU A 70 10.53 -11.71 6.05
C GLU A 70 9.87 -13.07 5.86
N GLU A 71 8.67 -13.10 5.30
CA GLU A 71 7.94 -14.36 5.03
C GLU A 71 8.68 -15.25 4.04
N ASN A 72 9.50 -14.67 3.18
CA ASN A 72 10.29 -15.41 2.18
C ASN A 72 11.76 -15.61 2.60
N ASN A 73 12.12 -15.21 3.82
CA ASN A 73 13.50 -15.26 4.33
C ASN A 73 14.49 -14.55 3.41
N LEU A 74 14.08 -13.45 2.82
CA LEU A 74 14.91 -12.66 1.91
C LEU A 74 15.50 -11.46 2.62
N LYS A 75 16.80 -11.23 2.38
CA LYS A 75 17.53 -10.08 2.92
C LYS A 75 17.95 -9.18 1.76
N LEU A 76 16.95 -8.53 1.15
CA LEU A 76 17.17 -7.61 0.04
C LEU A 76 17.17 -6.17 0.54
N GLU A 77 17.97 -5.33 -0.10
CA GLU A 77 17.95 -3.90 0.14
C GLU A 77 16.64 -3.31 -0.39
N LEU A 78 16.02 -2.43 0.40
CA LEU A 78 14.81 -1.73 -0.01
C LEU A 78 15.17 -0.51 -0.86
N ASN A 79 14.76 -0.50 -2.12
CA ASN A 79 14.91 0.66 -2.98
C ASN A 79 13.64 1.50 -2.92
N THR A 80 13.74 2.73 -2.45
CA THR A 80 12.58 3.61 -2.28
C THR A 80 12.52 4.65 -3.38
N SER A 81 11.30 5.00 -3.81
CA SER A 81 11.07 6.03 -4.80
C SER A 81 9.73 6.72 -4.55
N TRP A 82 9.71 8.06 -4.53
CA TRP A 82 8.47 8.83 -4.41
C TRP A 82 7.56 8.65 -5.61
N GLU A 83 8.12 8.27 -6.76
CA GLU A 83 7.36 8.06 -7.99
C GLU A 83 6.39 6.89 -7.90
N ILE A 84 6.58 6.00 -6.93
CA ILE A 84 5.70 4.88 -6.65
C ILE A 84 4.66 5.23 -5.58
N ASN A 85 4.72 6.44 -5.01
CA ASN A 85 3.76 6.89 -4.01
C ASN A 85 2.34 6.92 -4.58
N GLU A 86 1.36 6.77 -3.69
CA GLU A 86 -0.03 6.88 -4.04
C GLU A 86 -0.38 8.28 -4.57
N ARG A 87 -1.54 8.36 -5.22
CA ARG A 87 -2.12 9.62 -5.64
C ARG A 87 -2.26 10.59 -4.47
N HIS A 88 -1.88 11.84 -4.69
CA HIS A 88 -2.11 12.91 -3.72
C HIS A 88 -3.53 13.44 -3.86
N TYR A 89 -4.26 13.54 -2.76
CA TYR A 89 -5.66 13.96 -2.77
C TYR A 89 -5.88 15.44 -2.44
N GLY A 90 -4.82 16.18 -2.13
CA GLY A 90 -4.92 17.62 -1.84
C GLY A 90 -5.83 17.90 -0.63
N SER A 91 -6.80 18.79 -0.81
CA SER A 91 -7.72 19.20 0.26
C SER A 91 -8.64 18.08 0.75
N LEU A 92 -8.76 16.97 0.02
CA LEU A 92 -9.57 15.82 0.44
C LEU A 92 -8.83 14.94 1.44
N THR A 93 -7.51 15.11 1.58
CA THR A 93 -6.68 14.28 2.47
C THR A 93 -7.22 14.30 3.91
N GLY A 94 -7.42 13.12 4.47
CA GLY A 94 -7.94 12.95 5.82
C GLY A 94 -9.46 12.97 5.94
N LEU A 95 -10.18 13.38 4.90
CA LEU A 95 -11.63 13.40 4.91
C LEU A 95 -12.21 11.98 4.76
N ASN A 96 -13.35 11.75 5.40
CA ASN A 96 -14.07 10.50 5.24
C ASN A 96 -14.72 10.45 3.85
N LYS A 97 -14.55 9.34 3.15
CA LYS A 97 -15.02 9.18 1.76
C LYS A 97 -16.55 9.29 1.65
N GLU A 98 -17.29 8.64 2.54
CA GLU A 98 -18.76 8.69 2.52
C GLU A 98 -19.30 10.08 2.83
N GLU A 99 -18.74 10.76 3.83
CA GLU A 99 -19.13 12.12 4.18
C GLU A 99 -18.81 13.09 3.03
N THR A 100 -17.67 12.90 2.36
CA THR A 100 -17.27 13.73 1.22
C THR A 100 -18.24 13.54 0.05
N LYS A 101 -18.64 12.31 -0.24
CA LYS A 101 -19.61 11.98 -1.28
C LYS A 101 -20.94 12.68 -1.04
N ILE A 102 -21.41 12.71 0.20
CA ILE A 102 -22.64 13.40 0.57
C ILE A 102 -22.52 14.90 0.38
N LYS A 103 -21.38 15.47 0.77
CA LYS A 103 -21.13 16.92 0.75
C LYS A 103 -21.02 17.51 -0.65
N ILE A 104 -20.28 16.85 -1.56
CA ILE A 104 -19.98 17.36 -2.91
C ILE A 104 -20.85 16.76 -4.01
N GLY A 105 -21.66 15.76 -3.68
CA GLY A 105 -22.49 15.04 -4.64
C GLY A 105 -21.76 13.91 -5.32
N GLU A 106 -22.51 12.89 -5.72
CA GLU A 106 -21.97 11.67 -6.26
C GLU A 106 -21.20 11.87 -7.57
N ASP A 107 -21.70 12.73 -8.47
CA ASP A 107 -21.08 12.97 -9.77
C ASP A 107 -19.69 13.60 -9.61
N LYS A 108 -19.54 14.56 -8.70
CA LYS A 108 -18.24 15.16 -8.41
C LYS A 108 -17.31 14.19 -7.71
N PHE A 109 -17.82 13.37 -6.82
CA PHE A 109 -17.04 12.38 -6.09
C PHE A 109 -16.38 11.36 -7.05
N LYS A 110 -17.09 10.92 -8.07
CA LYS A 110 -16.57 9.96 -9.06
C LYS A 110 -15.37 10.47 -9.84
N LYS A 111 -15.10 11.78 -9.84
CA LYS A 111 -13.95 12.38 -10.50
C LYS A 111 -12.66 12.24 -9.68
N TYR A 112 -12.76 11.84 -8.43
CA TYR A 112 -11.62 11.63 -7.54
C TYR A 112 -11.31 10.11 -7.38
#